data_63a841ef82a0ecdd1427b4f2aba02aa3
#
_entry.id   63a841ef82a0ecdd1427b4f2aba02aa3
#
_cell.length_a   1.000
_cell.length_b   1.000
_cell.length_c   1.000
_cell.angle_alpha   90.00
_cell.angle_beta   90.00
_cell.angle_gamma   90.00
#
_symmetry.space_group_name_H-M   'P 1'
#
loop_
_entity.id
_entity.type
_entity.pdbx_description
1 polymer ?
#
loop_
_entity_poly.entity_id
_entity_poly.type
_entity_poly.pdbx_seq_one_letter_code
_entity_poly.pdbx_strand_id
1 'polypeptide(L)'
;VVSGLSEDSFLLSNIDLTQDFLAFWEEPEQEKLFKELHIWLRFLFSCLVDADFLDTEAFMNGYADADTAQAAGLRPKFPGLDELHRRYEQYMAQLSEKADKNSSLNQERHAILQQCFSAAETDRTLFSLTVPTGGGKTLASLGFALKHALKFGKKRIIYAIPFTSII
;
A
#
# COMPACT_ATOMS: atom_id res chain seq x y z
N VAL A 1 9.36 1.65 -36.47
CA VAL A 1 10.82 1.41 -36.33
C VAL A 1 11.31 2.52 -35.42
N VAL A 2 11.41 2.25 -34.12
CA VAL A 2 12.01 3.19 -33.16
C VAL A 2 13.52 2.94 -33.18
N SER A 3 14.23 3.69 -34.02
CA SER A 3 15.69 3.74 -34.01
C SER A 3 16.12 4.75 -32.98
N GLY A 4 16.56 4.33 -31.80
CA GLY A 4 17.10 5.27 -30.81
C GLY A 4 17.21 4.76 -29.40
N LEU A 5 16.81 3.56 -29.10
CA LEU A 5 17.11 2.95 -27.81
C LEU A 5 18.52 2.34 -27.88
N SER A 6 19.50 2.98 -27.26
CA SER A 6 20.78 2.33 -26.98
C SER A 6 20.53 1.15 -26.06
N GLU A 7 21.17 0.02 -26.33
CA GLU A 7 21.07 -1.19 -25.49
C GLU A 7 21.47 -0.95 -24.02
N ASP A 8 22.13 0.16 -23.72
CA ASP A 8 22.59 0.56 -22.41
C ASP A 8 21.55 1.25 -21.50
N SER A 9 20.36 1.58 -22.00
CA SER A 9 19.36 2.34 -21.24
C SER A 9 18.33 1.47 -20.51
N PHE A 10 18.31 0.18 -20.77
CA PHE A 10 17.49 -0.76 -19.98
C PHE A 10 18.29 -1.27 -18.77
N LEU A 11 18.42 -0.38 -17.78
CA LEU A 11 19.12 -0.67 -16.55
C LEU A 11 18.33 -1.61 -15.62
N LEU A 12 18.31 -2.86 -15.97
CA LEU A 12 18.28 -3.95 -14.99
C LEU A 12 19.68 -4.16 -14.34
N SER A 13 20.56 -3.18 -14.45
CA SER A 13 21.99 -3.29 -14.09
C SER A 13 22.28 -3.44 -12.60
N ASN A 14 21.27 -3.43 -11.72
CA ASN A 14 21.45 -3.65 -10.29
C ASN A 14 20.61 -4.79 -9.70
N ILE A 15 19.91 -5.54 -10.55
CA ILE A 15 19.25 -6.78 -10.12
C ILE A 15 19.93 -7.90 -10.90
N ASP A 16 20.74 -8.70 -10.23
CA ASP A 16 21.29 -9.92 -10.82
C ASP A 16 20.20 -10.99 -10.92
N LEU A 17 19.25 -10.72 -11.82
CA LEU A 17 18.13 -11.64 -12.10
C LEU A 17 18.64 -13.01 -12.57
N THR A 18 19.88 -13.11 -13.05
CA THR A 18 20.44 -14.36 -13.56
C THR A 18 20.87 -15.29 -12.43
N GLN A 19 21.49 -14.80 -11.38
CA GLN A 19 21.91 -15.65 -10.27
C GLN A 19 20.73 -16.08 -9.40
N ASP A 20 19.84 -15.16 -9.05
CA ASP A 20 18.66 -15.49 -8.26
C ASP A 20 17.67 -16.36 -9.06
N PHE A 21 17.55 -16.14 -10.38
CA PHE A 21 16.71 -16.94 -11.26
C PHE A 21 17.31 -18.34 -11.51
N LEU A 22 18.62 -18.48 -11.68
CA LEU A 22 19.30 -19.76 -11.84
C LEU A 22 19.31 -20.56 -10.54
N ALA A 23 19.58 -19.94 -9.40
CA ALA A 23 19.49 -20.58 -8.10
C ALA A 23 18.07 -21.12 -7.82
N PHE A 24 17.06 -20.40 -8.29
CA PHE A 24 15.65 -20.82 -8.23
C PHE A 24 15.38 -22.10 -9.05
N TRP A 25 16.05 -22.31 -10.20
CA TRP A 25 15.89 -23.50 -11.05
C TRP A 25 16.68 -24.72 -10.59
N GLU A 26 17.67 -24.54 -9.71
CA GLU A 26 18.52 -25.62 -9.19
C GLU A 26 17.91 -26.36 -7.99
N GLU A 27 16.79 -25.89 -7.43
CA GLU A 27 16.10 -26.51 -6.29
C GLU A 27 15.16 -27.65 -6.70
N PRO A 28 15.24 -28.84 -6.05
CA PRO A 28 14.58 -30.08 -6.51
C PRO A 28 13.08 -30.17 -6.20
N GLU A 29 12.45 -29.21 -5.55
CA GLU A 29 11.04 -29.28 -5.19
C GLU A 29 10.13 -28.57 -6.20
N GLN A 30 9.69 -29.28 -7.22
CA GLN A 30 8.85 -28.74 -8.30
C GLN A 30 7.59 -28.00 -7.82
N GLU A 31 6.93 -28.45 -6.75
CA GLU A 31 5.70 -27.80 -6.26
C GLU A 31 5.97 -26.44 -5.62
N LYS A 32 7.07 -26.31 -4.87
CA LYS A 32 7.54 -25.05 -4.31
C LYS A 32 7.94 -24.09 -5.42
N LEU A 33 8.65 -24.63 -6.41
CA LEU A 33 9.08 -23.92 -7.62
C LEU A 33 7.90 -23.26 -8.33
N PHE A 34 6.80 -23.98 -8.58
CA PHE A 34 5.63 -23.42 -9.25
C PHE A 34 4.93 -22.33 -8.45
N LYS A 35 4.86 -22.47 -7.13
CA LYS A 35 4.26 -21.45 -6.25
C LYS A 35 5.08 -20.16 -6.24
N GLU A 36 6.40 -20.27 -6.18
CA GLU A 36 7.30 -19.12 -6.19
C GLU A 36 7.36 -18.46 -7.57
N LEU A 37 7.45 -19.24 -8.65
CA LEU A 37 7.42 -18.74 -10.02
C LEU A 37 6.16 -17.92 -10.31
N HIS A 38 5.00 -18.37 -9.83
CA HIS A 38 3.75 -17.65 -10.00
C HIS A 38 3.76 -16.26 -9.31
N ILE A 39 4.38 -16.15 -8.13
CA ILE A 39 4.54 -14.86 -7.43
C ILE A 39 5.51 -13.97 -8.19
N TRP A 40 6.65 -14.52 -8.65
CA TRP A 40 7.63 -13.79 -9.44
C TRP A 40 7.07 -13.26 -10.75
N LEU A 41 6.35 -14.08 -11.50
CA LEU A 41 5.71 -13.65 -12.74
C LEU A 41 4.71 -12.52 -12.52
N ARG A 42 3.90 -12.59 -11.45
CA ARG A 42 2.98 -11.49 -11.10
C ARG A 42 3.72 -10.22 -10.71
N PHE A 43 4.80 -10.35 -9.97
CA PHE A 43 5.61 -9.22 -9.59
C PHE A 43 6.25 -8.54 -10.81
N LEU A 44 6.89 -9.32 -11.68
CA LEU A 44 7.50 -8.80 -12.92
C LEU A 44 6.45 -8.17 -13.84
N PHE A 45 5.31 -8.81 -13.99
CA PHE A 45 4.21 -8.25 -14.77
C PHE A 45 3.71 -6.93 -14.17
N SER A 46 3.57 -6.85 -12.86
CA SER A 46 3.18 -5.61 -12.16
C SER A 46 4.20 -4.49 -12.36
N CYS A 47 5.50 -4.80 -12.30
CA CYS A 47 6.56 -3.84 -12.58
C CYS A 47 6.52 -3.34 -14.04
N LEU A 48 6.31 -4.25 -14.99
CA LEU A 48 6.20 -3.89 -16.41
C LEU A 48 5.01 -2.97 -16.66
N VAL A 49 3.84 -3.32 -16.13
CA VAL A 49 2.63 -2.49 -16.26
C VAL A 49 2.83 -1.12 -15.61
N ASP A 50 3.44 -1.06 -14.42
CA ASP A 50 3.69 0.22 -13.76
C ASP A 50 4.68 1.09 -14.56
N ALA A 51 5.73 0.49 -15.11
CA ALA A 51 6.69 1.19 -15.97
C ALA A 51 6.02 1.74 -17.25
N ASP A 52 5.19 0.95 -17.93
CA ASP A 52 4.44 1.37 -19.12
C ASP A 52 3.51 2.55 -18.82
N PHE A 53 2.78 2.48 -17.70
CA PHE A 53 1.92 3.58 -17.26
C PHE A 53 2.72 4.85 -16.95
N LEU A 54 3.85 4.72 -16.25
CA LEU A 54 4.71 5.87 -15.90
C LEU A 54 5.29 6.55 -17.14
N ASP A 55 5.77 5.75 -18.07
CA ASP A 55 6.36 6.26 -19.31
C ASP A 55 5.30 6.92 -20.21
N THR A 56 4.16 6.28 -20.36
CA THR A 56 3.01 6.84 -21.10
C THR A 56 2.54 8.16 -20.49
N GLU A 57 2.42 8.23 -19.16
CA GLU A 57 2.01 9.46 -18.46
C GLU A 57 3.06 10.57 -18.66
N ALA A 58 4.34 10.24 -18.58
CA ALA A 58 5.42 11.19 -18.83
C ALA A 58 5.35 11.73 -20.27
N PHE A 59 5.23 10.86 -21.26
CA PHE A 59 5.11 11.24 -22.67
C PHE A 59 3.90 12.14 -22.93
N MET A 60 2.72 11.79 -22.39
CA MET A 60 1.50 12.59 -22.56
C MET A 60 1.59 13.97 -21.92
N ASN A 61 2.45 14.16 -20.92
CA ASN A 61 2.73 15.43 -20.27
C ASN A 61 3.96 16.16 -20.86
N GLY A 62 4.54 15.66 -21.95
CA GLY A 62 5.64 16.30 -22.66
C GLY A 62 7.02 16.11 -22.04
N TYR A 63 7.19 15.13 -21.18
CA TYR A 63 8.49 14.74 -20.63
C TYR A 63 9.15 13.68 -21.50
N ALA A 64 10.48 13.60 -21.45
CA ALA A 64 11.24 12.63 -22.23
C ALA A 64 11.06 11.18 -21.73
N ASP A 65 10.94 11.04 -20.40
CA ASP A 65 10.82 9.77 -19.70
C ASP A 65 10.20 9.97 -18.30
N ALA A 66 9.92 8.84 -17.62
CA ALA A 66 9.34 8.82 -16.28
C ALA A 66 10.24 9.49 -15.22
N ASP A 67 11.56 9.35 -15.32
CA ASP A 67 12.51 9.93 -14.37
C ASP A 67 12.51 11.46 -14.48
N THR A 68 12.50 11.98 -15.69
CA THR A 68 12.41 13.43 -15.97
C THR A 68 11.09 14.01 -15.46
N ALA A 69 9.98 13.30 -15.67
CA ALA A 69 8.66 13.66 -15.18
C ALA A 69 8.60 13.66 -13.63
N GLN A 70 9.20 12.65 -13.01
CA GLN A 70 9.30 12.54 -11.55
C GLN A 70 10.15 13.67 -10.96
N ALA A 71 11.29 13.99 -11.57
CA ALA A 71 12.16 15.08 -11.16
C ALA A 71 11.46 16.46 -11.28
N ALA A 72 10.63 16.63 -12.29
CA ALA A 72 9.81 17.82 -12.49
C ALA A 72 8.58 17.89 -11.55
N GLY A 73 8.30 16.82 -10.77
CA GLY A 73 7.21 16.78 -9.82
C GLY A 73 5.85 16.47 -10.44
N LEU A 74 5.81 15.78 -11.57
CA LEU A 74 4.56 15.34 -12.21
C LEU A 74 3.68 14.57 -11.22
N ARG A 75 4.30 13.72 -10.41
CA ARG A 75 3.63 13.05 -9.30
C ARG A 75 4.12 13.61 -7.97
N PRO A 76 3.26 14.22 -7.15
CA PRO A 76 3.65 14.71 -5.84
C PRO A 76 4.08 13.55 -4.95
N LYS A 77 5.02 13.81 -4.04
CA LYS A 77 5.39 12.84 -3.01
C LYS A 77 4.17 12.55 -2.14
N PHE A 78 3.86 11.28 -1.97
CA PHE A 78 2.81 10.87 -1.05
C PHE A 78 3.18 11.23 0.40
N PRO A 79 2.20 11.63 1.23
CA PRO A 79 2.45 11.91 2.63
C PRO A 79 2.92 10.65 3.35
N GLY A 80 3.86 10.81 4.28
CA GLY A 80 4.27 9.73 5.17
C GLY A 80 3.16 9.30 6.13
N LEU A 81 3.35 8.15 6.78
CA LEU A 81 2.37 7.62 7.73
C LEU A 81 2.10 8.56 8.91
N ASP A 82 3.11 9.33 9.35
CA ASP A 82 2.96 10.34 10.40
C ASP A 82 1.94 11.42 10.01
N GLU A 83 2.07 11.93 8.78
CA GLU A 83 1.15 12.94 8.27
C GLU A 83 -0.26 12.37 8.04
N LEU A 84 -0.35 11.12 7.56
CA LEU A 84 -1.64 10.44 7.42
C LEU A 84 -2.31 10.22 8.79
N HIS A 85 -1.54 9.84 9.81
CA HIS A 85 -2.04 9.69 11.17
C HIS A 85 -2.53 11.02 11.73
N ARG A 86 -1.78 12.09 11.56
CA ARG A 86 -2.18 13.44 11.98
C ARG A 86 -3.49 13.90 11.31
N ARG A 87 -3.64 13.66 10.01
CA ARG A 87 -4.89 13.95 9.27
C ARG A 87 -6.06 13.13 9.78
N TYR A 88 -5.81 11.85 10.06
CA TYR A 88 -6.81 10.97 10.65
C TYR A 88 -7.27 11.48 12.02
N GLU A 89 -6.36 11.85 12.91
CA GLU A 89 -6.71 12.39 14.23
C GLU A 89 -7.51 13.69 14.13
N GLN A 90 -7.12 14.59 13.25
CA GLN A 90 -7.87 15.82 12.98
C GLN A 90 -9.30 15.53 12.49
N TYR A 91 -9.43 14.60 11.57
CA TYR A 91 -10.74 14.19 11.05
C TYR A 91 -11.61 13.57 12.15
N MET A 92 -11.04 12.70 12.98
CA MET A 92 -11.74 12.06 14.09
C MET A 92 -12.17 13.07 15.17
N ALA A 93 -11.35 14.07 15.45
CA ALA A 93 -11.69 15.16 16.38
C ALA A 93 -12.90 15.95 15.86
N GLN A 94 -12.89 16.37 14.60
CA GLN A 94 -14.01 17.06 13.96
C GLN A 94 -15.31 16.22 13.94
N LEU A 95 -15.16 14.92 13.70
CA LEU A 95 -16.29 14.00 13.71
C LEU A 95 -16.90 13.88 15.14
N SER A 96 -16.04 13.80 16.15
CA SER A 96 -16.43 13.73 17.57
C SER A 96 -17.12 15.01 18.05
N GLU A 97 -16.68 16.17 17.58
CA GLU A 97 -17.32 17.46 17.91
C GLU A 97 -18.76 17.57 17.39
N LYS A 98 -18.99 17.02 16.18
CA LYS A 98 -20.31 17.04 15.50
C LYS A 98 -21.23 15.91 15.96
N ALA A 99 -20.70 14.90 16.64
CA ALA A 99 -21.45 13.71 17.03
C ALA A 99 -22.31 13.99 18.27
N ASP A 100 -23.53 13.47 18.26
CA ASP A 100 -24.35 13.43 19.48
C ASP A 100 -23.70 12.46 20.50
N LYS A 101 -23.21 13.02 21.59
CA LYS A 101 -22.53 12.28 22.67
C LYS A 101 -23.48 11.42 23.49
N ASN A 102 -24.78 11.69 23.45
CA ASN A 102 -25.80 10.92 24.16
C ASN A 102 -26.28 9.71 23.36
N SER A 103 -25.93 9.62 22.07
CA SER A 103 -26.26 8.49 21.23
C SER A 103 -25.51 7.23 21.67
N SER A 104 -26.24 6.18 22.04
CA SER A 104 -25.64 4.87 22.38
C SER A 104 -24.74 4.33 21.25
N LEU A 105 -25.15 4.53 20.01
CA LEU A 105 -24.35 4.11 18.84
C LEU A 105 -22.98 4.83 18.78
N ASN A 106 -22.94 6.12 19.10
CA ASN A 106 -21.68 6.87 19.09
C ASN A 106 -20.78 6.48 20.27
N GLN A 107 -21.37 6.14 21.43
CA GLN A 107 -20.64 5.60 22.57
C GLN A 107 -20.02 4.23 22.24
N GLU A 108 -20.76 3.34 21.57
CA GLU A 108 -20.25 2.05 21.11
C GLU A 108 -19.14 2.21 20.08
N ARG A 109 -19.30 3.10 19.09
CA ARG A 109 -18.24 3.42 18.12
C ARG A 109 -16.96 3.90 18.79
N HIS A 110 -17.11 4.74 19.79
CA HIS A 110 -15.96 5.22 20.57
C HIS A 110 -15.28 4.07 21.34
N ALA A 111 -16.04 3.20 21.97
CA ALA A 111 -15.51 2.05 22.70
C ALA A 111 -14.77 1.09 21.77
N ILE A 112 -15.31 0.82 20.57
CA ILE A 112 -14.67 -0.01 19.53
C ILE A 112 -13.34 0.63 19.10
N LEU A 113 -13.32 1.94 18.86
CA LEU A 113 -12.12 2.66 18.47
C LEU A 113 -11.03 2.56 19.55
N GLN A 114 -11.39 2.74 20.82
CA GLN A 114 -10.44 2.61 21.92
C GLN A 114 -9.87 1.19 22.05
N GLN A 115 -10.70 0.16 21.84
CA GLN A 115 -10.22 -1.23 21.79
C GLN A 115 -9.25 -1.46 20.63
N CYS A 116 -9.54 -0.92 19.45
CA CYS A 116 -8.63 -0.97 18.31
C CYS A 116 -7.30 -0.27 18.61
N PHE A 117 -7.32 0.87 19.26
CA PHE A 117 -6.10 1.58 19.66
C PHE A 117 -5.27 0.83 20.70
N SER A 118 -5.94 0.19 21.66
CA SER A 118 -5.25 -0.67 22.64
C SER A 118 -4.63 -1.90 21.98
N ALA A 119 -5.34 -2.52 21.03
CA ALA A 119 -4.82 -3.65 20.29
C ALA A 119 -3.62 -3.26 19.40
N ALA A 120 -3.63 -2.04 18.84
CA ALA A 120 -2.53 -1.53 18.02
C ALA A 120 -1.19 -1.42 18.77
N GLU A 121 -1.24 -1.38 20.10
CA GLU A 121 -0.06 -1.34 20.96
C GLU A 121 0.62 -2.71 21.16
N THR A 122 -0.03 -3.80 20.75
CA THR A 122 0.47 -5.17 20.95
C THR A 122 1.27 -5.66 19.75
N ASP A 123 2.36 -6.38 20.02
CA ASP A 123 3.18 -7.02 18.99
C ASP A 123 2.56 -8.38 18.60
N ARG A 124 1.49 -8.33 17.83
CA ARG A 124 0.85 -9.50 17.23
C ARG A 124 0.83 -9.37 15.72
N THR A 125 0.81 -10.50 15.03
CA THR A 125 0.83 -10.56 13.56
C THR A 125 -0.56 -10.66 12.95
N LEU A 126 -1.55 -11.12 13.70
CA LEU A 126 -2.91 -11.32 13.24
C LEU A 126 -3.91 -10.71 14.22
N PHE A 127 -4.83 -9.92 13.68
CA PHE A 127 -5.94 -9.32 14.41
C PHE A 127 -7.25 -9.56 13.66
N SER A 128 -8.33 -9.69 14.39
CA SER A 128 -9.68 -9.73 13.81
C SER A 128 -10.53 -8.61 14.41
N LEU A 129 -11.35 -7.97 13.58
CA LEU A 129 -12.31 -6.95 13.99
C LEU A 129 -13.72 -7.37 13.57
N THR A 130 -14.48 -7.86 14.54
CA THR A 130 -15.87 -8.29 14.34
C THR A 130 -16.80 -7.24 14.92
N VAL A 131 -17.42 -6.44 14.06
CA VAL A 131 -18.30 -5.34 14.43
C VAL A 131 -19.50 -5.33 13.48
N PRO A 132 -20.73 -5.07 13.96
CA PRO A 132 -21.91 -4.95 13.10
C PRO A 132 -21.77 -3.87 12.04
N THR A 133 -22.59 -3.94 11.00
CA THR A 133 -22.69 -2.87 9.98
C THR A 133 -23.10 -1.57 10.66
N GLY A 134 -22.44 -0.47 10.29
CA GLY A 134 -22.65 0.83 10.92
C GLY A 134 -21.82 1.09 12.19
N GLY A 135 -21.13 0.10 12.75
CA GLY A 135 -20.30 0.21 13.95
C GLY A 135 -18.94 0.91 13.76
N GLY A 136 -18.68 1.56 12.61
CA GLY A 136 -17.48 2.36 12.39
C GLY A 136 -16.22 1.56 12.01
N LYS A 137 -16.37 0.32 11.48
CA LYS A 137 -15.24 -0.57 11.11
C LYS A 137 -14.14 0.12 10.32
N THR A 138 -14.50 0.85 9.28
CA THR A 138 -13.53 1.48 8.37
C THR A 138 -12.61 2.46 9.09
N LEU A 139 -13.19 3.36 9.89
CA LEU A 139 -12.41 4.34 10.63
C LEU A 139 -11.62 3.69 11.78
N ALA A 140 -12.21 2.74 12.48
CA ALA A 140 -11.53 2.02 13.56
C ALA A 140 -10.34 1.18 13.05
N SER A 141 -10.50 0.48 11.91
CA SER A 141 -9.42 -0.29 11.30
C SER A 141 -8.32 0.59 10.71
N LEU A 142 -8.68 1.75 10.13
CA LEU A 142 -7.68 2.71 9.66
C LEU A 142 -6.86 3.29 10.81
N GLY A 143 -7.52 3.71 11.88
CA GLY A 143 -6.83 4.22 13.08
C GLY A 143 -5.93 3.18 13.72
N PHE A 144 -6.41 1.93 13.83
CA PHE A 144 -5.59 0.79 14.25
C PHE A 144 -4.34 0.64 13.38
N ALA A 145 -4.52 0.58 12.05
CA ALA A 145 -3.44 0.33 11.10
C ALA A 145 -2.39 1.45 11.14
N LEU A 146 -2.80 2.71 11.18
CA LEU A 146 -1.89 3.86 11.30
C LEU A 146 -1.09 3.81 12.59
N LYS A 147 -1.77 3.61 13.73
CA LYS A 147 -1.12 3.57 15.04
C LYS A 147 -0.15 2.38 15.16
N HIS A 148 -0.57 1.20 14.73
CA HIS A 148 0.27 0.00 14.73
C HIS A 148 1.47 0.15 13.79
N ALA A 149 1.27 0.68 12.59
CA ALA A 149 2.34 0.90 11.64
C ALA A 149 3.40 1.86 12.16
N LEU A 150 3.02 2.97 12.78
CA LEU A 150 3.94 3.93 13.39
C LEU A 150 4.71 3.30 14.55
N LYS A 151 4.01 2.61 15.45
CA LYS A 151 4.64 1.98 16.60
C LYS A 151 5.71 0.95 16.22
N PHE A 152 5.42 0.12 15.22
CA PHE A 152 6.31 -0.98 14.80
C PHE A 152 7.12 -0.64 13.55
N GLY A 153 7.27 0.63 13.19
CA GLY A 153 8.13 1.10 12.09
C GLY A 153 7.75 0.54 10.73
N LYS A 154 6.46 0.24 10.50
CA LYS A 154 5.99 -0.24 9.19
C LYS A 154 6.00 0.93 8.19
N LYS A 155 6.29 0.62 6.94
CA LYS A 155 6.42 1.65 5.90
C LYS A 155 5.14 1.86 5.08
N ARG A 156 4.23 0.89 5.09
CA ARG A 156 3.02 0.87 4.24
C ARG A 156 1.85 0.22 4.95
N ILE A 157 0.65 0.66 4.57
CA ILE A 157 -0.63 0.05 4.93
C ILE A 157 -1.30 -0.34 3.62
N ILE A 158 -1.72 -1.60 3.50
CA ILE A 158 -2.40 -2.12 2.31
C ILE A 158 -3.80 -2.53 2.71
N TYR A 159 -4.80 -1.92 2.08
CA TYR A 159 -6.20 -2.32 2.19
C TYR A 159 -6.58 -3.16 0.97
N ALA A 160 -6.94 -4.42 1.22
CA ALA A 160 -7.51 -5.29 0.19
C ALA A 160 -9.03 -5.34 0.38
N ILE A 161 -9.77 -4.86 -0.63
CA ILE A 161 -11.23 -4.81 -0.60
C ILE A 161 -11.77 -5.78 -1.66
N PRO A 162 -12.78 -6.63 -1.32
CA PRO A 162 -13.28 -7.63 -2.27
C PRO A 162 -14.14 -7.05 -3.40
N PHE A 163 -14.48 -5.76 -3.35
CA PHE A 163 -15.37 -5.11 -4.32
C PHE A 163 -14.66 -3.99 -5.06
N THR A 164 -14.55 -4.12 -6.38
CA THR A 164 -13.95 -3.11 -7.27
C THR A 164 -14.81 -1.85 -7.42
N SER A 165 -16.09 -1.91 -7.10
CA SER A 165 -17.04 -0.77 -7.21
C SER A 165 -16.94 0.25 -6.08
N ILE A 166 -16.00 0.13 -5.16
CA ILE A 166 -15.82 1.03 -4.01
C ILE A 166 -14.56 1.91 -4.16
N ILE A 167 -13.84 1.74 -5.26
CA ILE A 167 -12.62 2.52 -5.57
C ILE A 167 -12.97 3.70 -6.45
#